data_836d319965a2e9a3b4a7890c357b71ed
#
_entry.id   836d319965a2e9a3b4a7890c357b71ed
#
_cell.length_a   1.000
_cell.length_b   1.000
_cell.length_c   1.000
_cell.angle_alpha   90.00
_cell.angle_beta   90.00
_cell.angle_gamma   90.00
#
_symmetry.space_group_name_H-M   'P 1'
#
loop_
_entity.id
_entity.type
_entity.pdbx_description
1 polymer ?
#
loop_
_entity_poly.entity_id
_entity_poly.type
_entity_poly.pdbx_seq_one_letter_code
_entity_poly.pdbx_strand_id
1 'polypeptide(L)'
;MDQYQSFIHKSRYARWLEDEGRRETWAETCSRYVDFFKEREQLNDEEGQEIWDAIHALEVMPSMRCMMTAGEALKRDNVAGFNCSYLHIDHPRAFDELMYVLMCGTGVGFSVERNFINKLPEVAETFHKTSSTIVVS
;
A
#
# COMPACT_ATOMS: atom_id res chain seq x y z
N MET A 1 -9.34 -17.09 17.22
CA MET A 1 -8.01 -16.44 17.42
C MET A 1 -7.57 -16.60 18.86
N ASP A 2 -6.29 -16.93 19.08
CA ASP A 2 -5.67 -16.93 20.40
C ASP A 2 -5.33 -15.48 20.85
N GLN A 3 -4.79 -15.32 22.06
CA GLN A 3 -4.49 -14.01 22.63
C GLN A 3 -3.41 -13.25 21.85
N TYR A 4 -2.39 -13.97 21.35
CA TYR A 4 -1.31 -13.38 20.55
C TYR A 4 -1.81 -12.93 19.19
N GLN A 5 -2.59 -13.76 18.51
CA GLN A 5 -3.22 -13.42 17.23
C GLN A 5 -4.14 -12.20 17.37
N SER A 6 -4.90 -12.12 18.45
CA SER A 6 -5.76 -10.97 18.75
C SER A 6 -4.95 -9.68 18.96
N PHE A 7 -3.81 -9.77 19.62
CA PHE A 7 -2.89 -8.63 19.79
C PHE A 7 -2.32 -8.17 18.45
N ILE A 8 -1.84 -9.10 17.60
CA ILE A 8 -1.33 -8.79 16.27
C ILE A 8 -2.41 -8.16 15.40
N HIS A 9 -3.62 -8.72 15.39
CA HIS A 9 -4.75 -8.14 14.68
C HIS A 9 -4.99 -6.69 15.09
N LYS A 10 -5.19 -6.44 16.38
CA LYS A 10 -5.49 -5.09 16.90
C LYS A 10 -4.35 -4.09 16.64
N SER A 11 -3.09 -4.54 16.70
CA SER A 11 -1.94 -3.65 16.51
C SER A 11 -1.62 -3.35 15.05
N ARG A 12 -1.93 -4.26 14.12
CA ARG A 12 -1.48 -4.19 12.73
C ARG A 12 -2.59 -4.04 11.69
N TYR A 13 -3.74 -4.68 11.89
CA TYR A 13 -4.78 -4.81 10.87
C TYR A 13 -6.03 -3.99 11.16
N ALA A 14 -6.44 -3.92 12.43
CA ALA A 14 -7.68 -3.29 12.84
C ALA A 14 -7.63 -1.78 12.64
N ARG A 15 -8.63 -1.22 11.95
CA ARG A 15 -8.82 0.21 11.80
C ARG A 15 -9.43 0.80 13.07
N TRP A 16 -9.17 2.07 13.29
CA TRP A 16 -9.82 2.84 14.33
C TRP A 16 -11.19 3.30 13.84
N LEU A 17 -12.22 3.05 14.63
CA LEU A 17 -13.59 3.49 14.39
C LEU A 17 -13.84 4.73 15.26
N GLU A 18 -13.86 5.91 14.62
CA GLU A 18 -13.98 7.19 15.31
C GLU A 18 -15.29 7.30 16.10
N ASP A 19 -16.40 6.90 15.49
CA ASP A 19 -17.74 6.97 16.08
C ASP A 19 -17.91 6.08 17.32
N GLU A 20 -17.15 5.00 17.40
CA GLU A 20 -17.23 4.02 18.47
C GLU A 20 -16.07 4.12 19.48
N GLY A 21 -15.04 4.91 19.17
CA GLY A 21 -13.87 5.10 20.03
C GLY A 21 -13.07 3.81 20.26
N ARG A 22 -13.09 2.88 19.31
CA ARG A 22 -12.42 1.57 19.40
C ARG A 22 -11.82 1.14 18.08
N ARG A 23 -11.01 0.10 18.11
CA ARG A 23 -10.55 -0.59 16.90
C ARG A 23 -11.54 -1.67 16.47
N GLU A 24 -11.52 -1.96 15.17
CA GLU A 24 -12.28 -3.06 14.56
C GLU A 24 -12.07 -4.38 15.31
N THR A 25 -13.12 -5.18 15.32
CA THR A 25 -13.05 -6.62 15.62
C THR A 25 -12.51 -7.37 14.42
N TRP A 26 -12.14 -8.66 14.59
CA TRP A 26 -11.69 -9.49 13.49
C TRP A 26 -12.75 -9.66 12.41
N ALA A 27 -14.00 -9.87 12.80
CA ALA A 27 -15.11 -9.97 11.85
C ALA A 27 -15.29 -8.69 11.03
N GLU A 28 -15.21 -7.51 11.65
CA GLU A 28 -15.30 -6.22 10.96
C GLU A 28 -14.14 -6.01 9.98
N THR A 29 -12.92 -6.43 10.34
CA THR A 29 -11.78 -6.39 9.43
C THR A 29 -11.98 -7.31 8.22
N CYS A 30 -12.51 -8.53 8.41
CA CYS A 30 -12.85 -9.45 7.33
C CYS A 30 -13.93 -8.85 6.43
N SER A 31 -14.99 -8.29 7.00
CA SER A 31 -16.07 -7.64 6.24
C SER A 31 -15.54 -6.47 5.42
N ARG A 32 -14.78 -5.55 6.01
CA ARG A 32 -14.18 -4.42 5.26
C ARG A 32 -13.32 -4.88 4.09
N TYR A 33 -12.57 -5.97 4.26
CA TYR A 33 -11.75 -6.53 3.18
C TYR A 33 -12.61 -7.08 2.04
N VAL A 34 -13.59 -7.90 2.35
CA VAL A 34 -14.48 -8.52 1.35
C VAL A 34 -15.36 -7.47 0.66
N ASP A 35 -15.97 -6.56 1.44
CA ASP A 35 -16.84 -5.51 0.93
C ASP A 35 -16.12 -4.60 -0.07
N PHE A 36 -14.83 -4.31 0.18
CA PHE A 36 -14.01 -3.54 -0.74
C PHE A 36 -13.93 -4.16 -2.14
N PHE A 37 -13.78 -5.49 -2.24
CA PHE A 37 -13.73 -6.18 -3.53
C PHE A 37 -15.11 -6.39 -4.14
N LYS A 38 -16.14 -6.54 -3.33
CA LYS A 38 -17.53 -6.58 -3.79
C LYS A 38 -17.96 -5.24 -4.41
N GLU A 39 -17.65 -4.13 -3.76
CA GLU A 39 -17.92 -2.77 -4.29
C GLU A 39 -17.25 -2.53 -5.66
N ARG A 40 -16.18 -3.23 -5.97
CA ARG A 40 -15.46 -3.16 -7.25
C ARG A 40 -15.92 -4.19 -8.27
N GLU A 41 -17.02 -4.88 -8.00
CA GLU A 41 -17.57 -5.95 -8.87
C GLU A 41 -16.56 -7.08 -9.16
N GLN A 42 -15.59 -7.28 -8.27
CA GLN A 42 -14.58 -8.33 -8.38
C GLN A 42 -15.00 -9.64 -7.71
N LEU A 43 -16.01 -9.57 -6.86
CA LEU A 43 -16.59 -10.71 -6.14
C LEU A 43 -18.11 -10.62 -6.17
N ASN A 44 -18.77 -11.74 -6.43
CA ASN A 44 -20.20 -11.87 -6.18
C ASN A 44 -20.48 -12.18 -4.69
N ASP A 45 -21.75 -12.26 -4.30
CA ASP A 45 -22.13 -12.48 -2.90
C ASP A 45 -21.70 -13.83 -2.36
N GLU A 46 -21.80 -14.88 -3.17
CA GLU A 46 -21.41 -16.25 -2.78
C GLU A 46 -19.89 -16.36 -2.58
N GLU A 47 -19.13 -15.90 -3.57
CA GLU A 47 -17.66 -15.83 -3.48
C GLU A 47 -17.19 -14.98 -2.30
N GLY A 48 -17.85 -13.84 -2.08
CA GLY A 48 -17.53 -12.96 -0.97
C GLY A 48 -17.76 -13.66 0.38
N GLN A 49 -18.84 -14.41 0.53
CA GLN A 49 -19.11 -15.15 1.75
C GLN A 49 -18.09 -16.27 1.98
N GLU A 50 -17.76 -17.04 0.93
CA GLU A 50 -16.76 -18.10 1.01
C GLU A 50 -15.39 -17.55 1.46
N ILE A 51 -14.96 -16.46 0.85
CA ILE A 51 -13.70 -15.78 1.21
C ILE A 51 -13.76 -15.26 2.64
N TRP A 52 -14.87 -14.65 3.04
CA TRP A 52 -15.05 -14.15 4.39
C TRP A 52 -14.93 -15.27 5.43
N ASP A 53 -15.61 -16.39 5.21
CA ASP A 53 -15.59 -17.54 6.09
C ASP A 53 -14.18 -18.13 6.23
N ALA A 54 -13.47 -18.32 5.12
CA ALA A 54 -12.10 -18.84 5.11
C ALA A 54 -11.11 -17.92 5.84
N ILE A 55 -11.21 -16.60 5.63
CA ILE A 55 -10.37 -15.61 6.33
C ILE A 55 -10.74 -15.58 7.83
N HIS A 56 -12.03 -15.53 8.14
CA HIS A 56 -12.50 -15.44 9.52
C HIS A 56 -12.10 -16.68 10.34
N ALA A 57 -12.15 -17.86 9.71
CA ALA A 57 -11.70 -19.11 10.33
C ALA A 57 -10.16 -19.24 10.40
N LEU A 58 -9.40 -18.33 9.82
CA LEU A 58 -7.94 -18.37 9.70
C LEU A 58 -7.40 -19.54 8.85
N GLU A 59 -8.20 -20.05 7.93
CA GLU A 59 -7.80 -21.09 6.98
C GLU A 59 -6.90 -20.49 5.88
N VAL A 60 -7.20 -19.25 5.47
CA VAL A 60 -6.39 -18.46 4.55
C VAL A 60 -6.11 -17.08 5.12
N MET A 61 -4.99 -16.51 4.73
CA MET A 61 -4.61 -15.15 5.13
C MET A 61 -4.23 -14.35 3.89
N PRO A 62 -4.98 -13.30 3.54
CA PRO A 62 -4.62 -12.39 2.46
C PRO A 62 -3.31 -11.65 2.73
N SER A 63 -2.81 -10.92 1.72
CA SER A 63 -1.71 -10.00 1.92
C SER A 63 -1.99 -9.08 3.11
N MET A 64 -1.06 -9.02 4.05
CA MET A 64 -1.14 -8.13 5.22
C MET A 64 -1.38 -6.67 4.79
N ARG A 65 -0.68 -6.21 3.78
CA ARG A 65 -0.81 -4.85 3.28
C ARG A 65 -2.21 -4.62 2.71
N CYS A 66 -2.71 -5.53 1.89
CA CYS A 66 -4.04 -5.41 1.31
C CYS A 66 -5.12 -5.45 2.40
N MET A 67 -5.01 -6.32 3.37
CA MET A 67 -5.93 -6.40 4.51
C MET A 67 -5.91 -5.13 5.37
N MET A 68 -4.75 -4.50 5.54
CA MET A 68 -4.61 -3.22 6.23
C MET A 68 -5.24 -2.05 5.47
N THR A 69 -5.06 -2.03 4.14
CA THR A 69 -5.35 -0.87 3.29
C THR A 69 -6.69 -0.96 2.57
N ALA A 70 -7.32 -2.14 2.52
CA ALA A 70 -8.66 -2.30 1.94
C ALA A 70 -9.65 -1.27 2.54
N GLY A 71 -10.40 -0.61 1.67
CA GLY A 71 -11.23 0.54 2.00
C GLY A 71 -10.62 1.85 1.47
N GLU A 72 -10.64 2.91 2.27
CA GLU A 72 -10.30 4.26 1.84
C GLU A 72 -8.91 4.43 1.21
N ALA A 73 -7.89 3.74 1.74
CA ALA A 73 -6.54 3.84 1.20
C ALA A 73 -6.45 3.26 -0.22
N LEU A 74 -7.01 2.06 -0.45
CA LEU A 74 -7.03 1.43 -1.77
C LEU A 74 -8.03 2.10 -2.74
N LYS A 75 -9.08 2.75 -2.23
CA LYS A 75 -9.97 3.57 -3.05
C LYS A 75 -9.23 4.79 -3.60
N ARG A 76 -8.32 5.35 -2.82
CA ARG A 76 -7.50 6.50 -3.22
C ARG A 76 -6.43 6.12 -4.22
N ASP A 77 -5.65 5.08 -3.95
CA ASP A 77 -4.60 4.58 -4.86
C ASP A 77 -4.33 3.09 -4.61
N ASN A 78 -4.39 2.28 -5.67
CA ASN A 78 -4.12 0.85 -5.61
C ASN A 78 -2.68 0.51 -5.22
N VAL A 79 -1.73 1.41 -5.45
CA VAL A 79 -0.32 1.25 -5.08
C VAL A 79 -0.18 0.99 -3.59
N ALA A 80 -1.06 1.55 -2.75
CA ALA A 80 -1.07 1.32 -1.31
C ALA A 80 -1.26 -0.16 -0.90
N GLY A 81 -1.78 -1.00 -1.79
CA GLY A 81 -1.97 -2.44 -1.57
C GLY A 81 -0.71 -3.29 -1.69
N PHE A 82 0.38 -2.73 -2.19
CA PHE A 82 1.64 -3.45 -2.40
C PHE A 82 2.64 -3.17 -1.27
N ASN A 83 3.32 -4.21 -0.79
CA ASN A 83 4.36 -4.06 0.22
C ASN A 83 5.63 -3.45 -0.37
N CYS A 84 6.05 -3.96 -1.51
CA CYS A 84 7.31 -3.63 -2.15
C CYS A 84 7.13 -3.49 -3.65
N SER A 85 7.98 -2.67 -4.22
CA SER A 85 8.12 -2.47 -5.65
C SER A 85 9.60 -2.35 -6.01
N TYR A 86 9.90 -2.31 -7.30
CA TYR A 86 11.25 -2.14 -7.81
C TYR A 86 11.21 -1.25 -9.04
N LEU A 87 12.20 -0.39 -9.17
CA LEU A 87 12.46 0.36 -10.38
C LEU A 87 13.97 0.51 -10.63
N HIS A 88 14.35 0.79 -11.85
CA HIS A 88 15.73 1.08 -12.23
C HIS A 88 15.90 2.57 -12.51
N ILE A 89 17.08 3.08 -12.20
CA ILE A 89 17.41 4.50 -12.39
C ILE A 89 18.08 4.65 -13.76
N ASP A 90 17.29 4.92 -14.78
CA ASP A 90 17.76 5.08 -16.15
C ASP A 90 17.37 6.43 -16.82
N HIS A 91 16.60 7.23 -16.09
CA HIS A 91 16.25 8.60 -16.48
C HIS A 91 16.00 9.47 -15.26
N PRO A 92 16.11 10.80 -15.33
CA PRO A 92 15.99 11.69 -14.18
C PRO A 92 14.64 11.59 -13.47
N ARG A 93 13.55 11.35 -14.19
CA ARG A 93 12.21 11.21 -13.61
C ARG A 93 12.01 9.93 -12.80
N ALA A 94 12.92 8.96 -12.87
CA ALA A 94 12.87 7.77 -12.04
C ALA A 94 12.86 8.12 -10.54
N PHE A 95 13.47 9.25 -10.15
CA PHE A 95 13.42 9.74 -8.77
C PHE A 95 12.04 10.26 -8.38
N ASP A 96 11.32 10.91 -9.29
CA ASP A 96 9.95 11.37 -9.06
C ASP A 96 9.02 10.17 -8.90
N GLU A 97 9.16 9.16 -9.75
CA GLU A 97 8.41 7.91 -9.68
C GLU A 97 8.66 7.16 -8.36
N LEU A 98 9.94 7.09 -7.95
CA LEU A 98 10.33 6.49 -6.68
C LEU A 98 9.65 7.20 -5.51
N MET A 99 9.71 8.53 -5.48
CA MET A 99 9.09 9.33 -4.43
C MET A 99 7.57 9.17 -4.41
N TYR A 100 6.92 9.15 -5.58
CA TYR A 100 5.47 8.93 -5.67
C TYR A 100 5.08 7.58 -5.05
N VAL A 101 5.75 6.50 -5.44
CA VAL A 101 5.46 5.16 -4.92
C VAL A 101 5.69 5.07 -3.40
N LEU A 102 6.77 5.70 -2.89
CA LEU A 102 7.01 5.80 -1.44
C LEU A 102 5.90 6.57 -0.72
N MET A 103 5.43 7.68 -1.29
CA MET A 103 4.33 8.47 -0.72
C MET A 103 3.01 7.70 -0.69
N CYS A 104 2.77 6.77 -1.62
CA CYS A 104 1.65 5.84 -1.58
C CYS A 104 1.79 4.76 -0.49
N GLY A 105 2.94 4.69 0.19
CA GLY A 105 3.19 3.76 1.29
C GLY A 105 3.82 2.42 0.89
N THR A 106 4.21 2.26 -0.38
CA THR A 106 4.92 1.07 -0.88
C THR A 106 6.42 1.26 -0.74
N GLY A 107 7.14 0.27 -0.21
CA GLY A 107 8.60 0.27 -0.19
C GLY A 107 9.17 0.13 -1.60
N VAL A 108 10.20 0.91 -1.94
CA VAL A 108 10.81 0.89 -3.28
C VAL A 108 12.26 0.45 -3.20
N GLY A 109 12.57 -0.68 -3.83
CA GLY A 109 13.93 -1.04 -4.21
C GLY A 109 14.29 -0.42 -5.54
N PHE A 110 15.54 -0.03 -5.73
CA PHE A 110 15.98 0.54 -7.00
C PHE A 110 17.37 0.04 -7.40
N SER A 111 17.62 -0.02 -8.71
CA SER A 111 18.92 -0.40 -9.25
C SER A 111 19.65 0.80 -9.82
N VAL A 112 20.92 0.90 -9.47
CA VAL A 112 21.90 1.85 -10.02
C VAL A 112 23.02 1.12 -10.77
N GLU A 113 22.69 -0.01 -11.37
CA GLU A 113 23.64 -0.75 -12.20
C GLU A 113 24.07 0.06 -13.41
N ARG A 114 25.28 -0.18 -13.90
CA ARG A 114 25.88 0.59 -15.02
C ARG A 114 25.03 0.62 -16.27
N ASN A 115 24.35 -0.48 -16.59
CA ASN A 115 23.45 -0.58 -17.76
C ASN A 115 22.24 0.36 -17.67
N PHE A 116 21.86 0.80 -16.47
CA PHE A 116 20.80 1.77 -16.24
C PHE A 116 21.35 3.19 -16.13
N ILE A 117 22.29 3.43 -15.21
CA ILE A 117 22.80 4.77 -14.95
C ILE A 117 23.55 5.38 -16.13
N ASN A 118 24.14 4.57 -17.02
CA ASN A 118 24.77 5.06 -18.26
C ASN A 118 23.76 5.72 -19.24
N LYS A 119 22.47 5.57 -19.02
CA LYS A 119 21.43 6.25 -19.80
C LYS A 119 21.08 7.64 -19.25
N LEU A 120 21.54 7.95 -18.03
CA LEU A 120 21.34 9.26 -17.44
C LEU A 120 22.18 10.31 -18.17
N PRO A 121 21.70 11.58 -18.23
CA PRO A 121 22.51 12.67 -18.75
C PRO A 121 23.77 12.88 -17.91
N GLU A 122 24.83 13.34 -18.52
CA GLU A 122 26.05 13.71 -17.81
C GLU A 122 25.78 14.82 -16.78
N VAL A 123 26.44 14.74 -15.65
CA VAL A 123 26.39 15.79 -14.64
C VAL A 123 27.10 17.05 -15.20
N ALA A 124 26.43 18.19 -15.14
CA ALA A 124 27.01 19.43 -15.60
C ALA A 124 28.29 19.80 -14.79
N GLU A 125 29.35 20.17 -15.52
CA GLU A 125 30.62 20.55 -14.88
C GLU A 125 30.52 21.84 -14.03
N THR A 126 29.52 22.68 -14.32
CA THR A 126 29.28 23.94 -13.60
C THR A 126 27.95 23.90 -12.84
N PHE A 127 28.02 24.18 -11.54
CA PHE A 127 26.83 24.40 -10.72
C PHE A 127 26.18 25.75 -11.10
N HIS A 128 25.10 25.70 -11.86
CA HIS A 128 24.20 26.85 -11.92
C HIS A 128 23.36 26.88 -10.66
N LYS A 129 23.45 27.96 -9.86
CA LYS A 129 22.53 28.22 -8.76
C LYS A 129 21.12 28.42 -9.33
N THR A 130 20.34 27.37 -9.40
CA THR A 130 18.90 27.50 -9.57
C THR A 130 18.27 27.75 -8.20
N SER A 131 17.77 28.96 -7.97
CA SER A 131 16.90 29.24 -6.84
C SER A 131 15.52 28.67 -7.19
N SER A 132 15.14 27.54 -6.61
CA SER A 132 13.77 27.06 -6.65
C SER A 132 12.99 27.66 -5.48
N THR A 133 11.97 28.44 -5.77
CA THR A 133 10.99 28.88 -4.76
C THR A 133 9.90 27.83 -4.68
N ILE A 134 9.83 27.11 -3.57
CA ILE A 134 8.71 26.23 -3.27
C ILE A 134 7.58 27.12 -2.77
N VAL A 135 6.54 27.28 -3.56
CA VAL A 135 5.30 27.91 -3.11
C VAL A 135 4.42 26.81 -2.54
N VAL A 136 4.25 26.82 -1.22
CA VAL A 136 3.28 25.97 -0.54
C VAL A 136 1.96 26.75 -0.50
N SER A 137 0.98 26.28 -1.23
CA SER A 137 -0.41 26.79 -1.20
C SER A 137 -1.26 25.91 -0.30
#